data_24c7fcf96715800b1830c8a0dd433948
#
_entry.id   24c7fcf96715800b1830c8a0dd433948
#
_cell.length_a   1.000
_cell.length_b   1.000
_cell.length_c   1.000
_cell.angle_alpha   90.00
_cell.angle_beta   90.00
_cell.angle_gamma   90.00
#
_symmetry.space_group_name_H-M   'P 1'
#
loop_
_entity.id
_entity.type
_entity.pdbx_description
1 polymer ?
#
loop_
_entity_poly.entity_id
_entity_poly.type
_entity_poly.pdbx_seq_one_letter_code
_entity_poly.pdbx_strand_id
1 'polypeptide(L)'
;VKPLDPADLHARATAATGLDDFGDPSYREALDRLTEALNAEARLNAHGRAEARTTLTSALVNRLLLHRPPAPPTPPPTPPRIPPPTPLPGRPVVITGPPRSGSTFLHTLLAHHPGLHAPRLWELMHPLCPPGVTDSALIEATRHHVTAYYTAAPAMRDIHLMAAEGPEECEYLMTTAFHNTVLGLFGYRVPSYADWLLEQDLTNAYRLHRRQIGTILARRPAALRARLLLKCPSHIWYLPHLAAAYPDLTLIELRRDPRHATASTCSLTLHARRKRSDRTDPHEIGRQIDRALRLGAARLSAFTAAPPPGVTHIPVDYDDLVRAPAATAQRLFTLLGLPGLPPATLRRHLAQPAPRGRHVYSGADFGLTP
;
A
#
# COMPACT_ATOMS: atom_id res chain seq x y z
N VAL A 1 29.48 9.33 2.03
CA VAL A 1 28.59 8.14 2.02
C VAL A 1 28.27 7.77 0.58
N LYS A 2 28.43 6.49 0.18
CA LYS A 2 28.21 6.03 -1.20
C LYS A 2 26.75 6.31 -1.64
N PRO A 3 26.51 6.91 -2.82
CA PRO A 3 25.17 7.16 -3.34
C PRO A 3 24.39 5.87 -3.58
N LEU A 4 23.07 5.97 -3.72
CA LEU A 4 22.23 4.88 -4.18
C LEU A 4 22.46 4.73 -5.69
N ASP A 5 22.94 3.56 -6.11
CA ASP A 5 23.28 3.25 -7.49
C ASP A 5 22.39 2.08 -7.96
N PRO A 6 21.59 2.24 -9.02
CA PRO A 6 20.78 1.16 -9.57
C PRO A 6 21.56 -0.11 -9.88
N ALA A 7 22.79 0.00 -10.38
CA ALA A 7 23.63 -1.17 -10.69
C ALA A 7 24.03 -1.93 -9.41
N ASP A 8 24.43 -1.21 -8.34
CA ASP A 8 24.73 -1.82 -7.03
C ASP A 8 23.48 -2.49 -6.43
N LEU A 9 22.30 -1.89 -6.58
CA LEU A 9 21.04 -2.47 -6.09
C LEU A 9 20.69 -3.78 -6.82
N HIS A 10 20.84 -3.81 -8.15
CA HIS A 10 20.65 -5.03 -8.95
C HIS A 10 21.64 -6.13 -8.55
N ALA A 11 22.93 -5.79 -8.45
CA ALA A 11 23.98 -6.74 -8.04
C ALA A 11 23.70 -7.36 -6.67
N ARG A 12 23.21 -6.56 -5.70
CA ARG A 12 22.80 -7.04 -4.37
C ARG A 12 21.62 -8.00 -4.44
N ALA A 13 20.60 -7.68 -5.25
CA ALA A 13 19.44 -8.53 -5.39
C ALA A 13 19.81 -9.87 -6.05
N THR A 14 20.63 -9.85 -7.11
CA THR A 14 21.18 -11.05 -7.75
C THR A 14 22.01 -11.89 -6.77
N ALA A 15 22.91 -11.27 -6.01
CA ALA A 15 23.71 -11.96 -5.01
C ALA A 15 22.87 -12.63 -3.90
N ALA A 16 21.76 -11.99 -3.52
CA ALA A 16 20.85 -12.50 -2.48
C ALA A 16 19.99 -13.69 -2.94
N THR A 17 19.76 -13.84 -4.26
CA THR A 17 18.80 -14.82 -4.79
C THR A 17 19.45 -15.87 -5.71
N GLY A 18 20.59 -15.56 -6.31
CA GLY A 18 21.20 -16.34 -7.40
C GLY A 18 20.41 -16.24 -8.72
N LEU A 19 19.43 -15.34 -8.83
CA LEU A 19 18.61 -15.12 -10.01
C LEU A 19 19.01 -13.81 -10.70
N ASP A 20 18.74 -13.69 -12.00
CA ASP A 20 19.11 -12.55 -12.84
C ASP A 20 17.97 -12.04 -13.76
N ASP A 21 16.85 -12.76 -13.86
CA ASP A 21 15.69 -12.34 -14.62
C ASP A 21 14.78 -11.43 -13.77
N PHE A 22 14.86 -10.12 -14.00
CA PHE A 22 14.02 -9.12 -13.38
C PHE A 22 12.68 -8.91 -14.12
N GLY A 23 12.43 -9.62 -15.21
CA GLY A 23 11.24 -9.51 -16.05
C GLY A 23 11.21 -8.22 -16.86
N ASP A 24 9.99 -7.76 -17.20
CA ASP A 24 9.76 -6.56 -18.02
C ASP A 24 10.57 -5.36 -17.52
N PRO A 25 11.38 -4.71 -18.40
CA PRO A 25 12.31 -3.64 -18.02
C PRO A 25 11.64 -2.28 -17.73
N SER A 26 10.33 -2.13 -17.90
CA SER A 26 9.61 -0.87 -17.71
C SER A 26 9.78 -0.23 -16.33
N TYR A 27 10.19 -1.01 -15.32
CA TYR A 27 10.47 -0.52 -13.98
C TYR A 27 11.78 0.28 -13.87
N ARG A 28 12.71 0.14 -14.85
CA ARG A 28 14.06 0.73 -14.76
C ARG A 28 14.01 2.25 -14.71
N GLU A 29 13.21 2.87 -15.56
CA GLU A 29 13.05 4.33 -15.55
C GLU A 29 12.55 4.82 -14.17
N ALA A 30 11.57 4.14 -13.58
CA ALA A 30 11.06 4.50 -12.24
C ALA A 30 12.14 4.34 -11.15
N LEU A 31 12.94 3.28 -11.21
CA LEU A 31 14.06 3.06 -10.30
C LEU A 31 15.15 4.13 -10.46
N ASP A 32 15.54 4.45 -11.69
CA ASP A 32 16.56 5.44 -12.01
C ASP A 32 16.14 6.83 -11.50
N ARG A 33 14.93 7.27 -11.83
CA ARG A 33 14.36 8.54 -11.34
C ARG A 33 14.25 8.61 -9.82
N LEU A 34 13.81 7.51 -9.19
CA LEU A 34 13.70 7.45 -7.73
C LEU A 34 15.09 7.52 -7.07
N THR A 35 16.07 6.80 -7.58
CA THR A 35 17.42 6.82 -7.01
C THR A 35 18.13 8.16 -7.24
N GLU A 36 17.93 8.78 -8.40
CA GLU A 36 18.40 10.13 -8.69
C GLU A 36 17.82 11.15 -7.71
N ALA A 37 16.49 11.18 -7.54
CA ALA A 37 15.81 12.07 -6.61
C ALA A 37 16.20 11.81 -5.15
N LEU A 38 16.36 10.54 -4.74
CA LEU A 38 16.84 10.19 -3.40
C LEU A 38 18.25 10.72 -3.14
N ASN A 39 19.14 10.70 -4.13
CA ASN A 39 20.50 11.19 -4.01
C ASN A 39 20.57 12.72 -4.02
N ALA A 40 19.81 13.38 -4.91
CA ALA A 40 19.90 14.82 -5.15
C ALA A 40 19.02 15.64 -4.20
N GLU A 41 17.81 15.15 -3.88
CA GLU A 41 16.76 15.96 -3.26
C GLU A 41 16.46 15.58 -1.81
N ALA A 42 16.52 14.29 -1.46
CA ALA A 42 15.97 13.77 -0.21
C ALA A 42 16.77 14.15 1.05
N ARG A 43 18.01 14.64 0.91
CA ARG A 43 18.89 15.02 2.05
C ARG A 43 18.95 13.93 3.12
N LEU A 44 19.14 12.68 2.66
CA LEU A 44 19.09 11.50 3.51
C LEU A 44 20.17 11.52 4.60
N ASN A 45 19.75 11.30 5.84
CA ASN A 45 20.65 10.91 6.91
C ASN A 45 21.13 9.44 6.73
N ALA A 46 21.99 8.98 7.60
CA ALA A 46 22.55 7.61 7.52
C ALA A 46 21.44 6.53 7.59
N HIS A 47 20.44 6.70 8.48
CA HIS A 47 19.31 5.81 8.63
C HIS A 47 18.44 5.79 7.37
N GLY A 48 18.04 6.96 6.85
CA GLY A 48 17.20 7.06 5.66
C GLY A 48 17.87 6.45 4.42
N ARG A 49 19.19 6.59 4.28
CA ARG A 49 19.95 5.98 3.19
C ARG A 49 20.01 4.46 3.30
N ALA A 50 20.21 3.94 4.51
CA ALA A 50 20.23 2.50 4.76
C ALA A 50 18.83 1.91 4.50
N GLU A 51 17.78 2.55 5.00
CA GLU A 51 16.38 2.15 4.78
C GLU A 51 16.02 2.16 3.28
N ALA A 52 16.37 3.23 2.55
CA ALA A 52 16.12 3.31 1.11
C ALA A 52 16.83 2.17 0.37
N ARG A 53 18.12 1.92 0.66
CA ARG A 53 18.86 0.82 0.03
C ARG A 53 18.20 -0.53 0.30
N THR A 54 17.82 -0.81 1.54
CA THR A 54 17.13 -2.05 1.91
C THR A 54 15.79 -2.19 1.18
N THR A 55 14.97 -1.15 1.18
CA THR A 55 13.65 -1.16 0.52
C THR A 55 13.78 -1.43 -0.98
N LEU A 56 14.69 -0.70 -1.67
CA LEU A 56 14.86 -0.85 -3.11
C LEU A 56 15.48 -2.21 -3.48
N THR A 57 16.44 -2.70 -2.70
CA THR A 57 16.99 -4.05 -2.90
C THR A 57 15.91 -5.12 -2.69
N SER A 58 15.10 -5.02 -1.64
CA SER A 58 14.01 -5.98 -1.39
C SER A 58 12.96 -5.96 -2.51
N ALA A 59 12.67 -4.81 -3.09
CA ALA A 59 11.79 -4.70 -4.25
C ALA A 59 12.36 -5.47 -5.47
N LEU A 60 13.66 -5.35 -5.74
CA LEU A 60 14.35 -6.09 -6.80
C LEU A 60 14.39 -7.60 -6.50
N VAL A 61 14.63 -8.00 -5.25
CA VAL A 61 14.55 -9.41 -4.82
C VAL A 61 13.15 -9.97 -5.09
N ASN A 62 12.09 -9.24 -4.71
CA ASN A 62 10.71 -9.65 -4.99
C ASN A 62 10.46 -9.77 -6.51
N ARG A 63 11.03 -8.90 -7.34
CA ARG A 63 10.94 -9.04 -8.80
C ARG A 63 11.60 -10.33 -9.30
N LEU A 64 12.82 -10.62 -8.88
CA LEU A 64 13.54 -11.86 -9.24
C LEU A 64 12.73 -13.11 -8.85
N LEU A 65 12.23 -13.13 -7.62
CA LEU A 65 11.42 -14.24 -7.13
C LEU A 65 10.11 -14.40 -7.94
N LEU A 66 9.50 -13.29 -8.36
CA LEU A 66 8.27 -13.28 -9.14
C LEU A 66 8.48 -13.84 -10.56
N HIS A 67 9.67 -13.64 -11.15
CA HIS A 67 10.04 -14.13 -12.48
C HIS A 67 10.83 -15.44 -12.45
N ARG A 68 11.07 -15.99 -11.25
CA ARG A 68 11.72 -17.29 -11.10
C ARG A 68 10.99 -18.36 -11.92
N PRO A 69 11.70 -19.12 -12.77
CA PRO A 69 11.13 -20.28 -13.44
C PRO A 69 10.53 -21.25 -12.41
N PRO A 70 9.38 -21.88 -12.71
CA PRO A 70 8.88 -22.98 -11.87
C PRO A 70 9.94 -24.06 -11.76
N ALA A 71 10.06 -24.69 -10.58
CA ALA A 71 10.95 -25.85 -10.44
C ALA A 71 10.60 -26.89 -11.49
N PRO A 72 11.60 -27.53 -12.15
CA PRO A 72 11.32 -28.56 -13.15
C PRO A 72 10.49 -29.65 -12.51
N PRO A 73 9.37 -30.05 -13.12
CA PRO A 73 8.57 -31.16 -12.62
C PRO A 73 9.38 -32.45 -12.75
N THR A 74 9.25 -33.32 -11.79
CA THR A 74 9.81 -34.69 -11.84
C THR A 74 8.66 -35.67 -12.02
N PRO A 75 8.50 -36.33 -13.19
CA PRO A 75 9.17 -36.23 -14.48
C PRO A 75 8.60 -35.15 -15.42
N PRO A 76 9.21 -34.87 -16.60
CA PRO A 76 8.90 -33.68 -17.39
C PRO A 76 7.54 -33.81 -18.08
N PRO A 77 6.67 -32.82 -17.92
CA PRO A 77 5.53 -32.65 -18.81
C PRO A 77 5.77 -31.46 -19.76
N THR A 78 5.07 -31.49 -20.86
CA THR A 78 4.86 -30.49 -21.93
C THR A 78 5.26 -29.02 -21.58
N PRO A 79 5.65 -28.21 -22.58
CA PRO A 79 6.36 -26.93 -22.37
C PRO A 79 5.70 -25.99 -21.34
N PRO A 80 6.49 -25.27 -20.55
CA PRO A 80 5.98 -24.48 -19.43
C PRO A 80 5.07 -23.36 -19.93
N ARG A 81 3.76 -23.54 -19.77
CA ARG A 81 2.82 -22.45 -19.81
C ARG A 81 3.01 -21.67 -18.49
N ILE A 82 3.30 -20.36 -18.61
CA ILE A 82 3.11 -19.43 -17.48
C ILE A 82 1.68 -19.68 -16.98
N PRO A 83 1.47 -20.12 -15.75
CA PRO A 83 0.11 -20.33 -15.27
C PRO A 83 -0.68 -19.04 -15.41
N PRO A 84 -1.91 -19.10 -15.93
CA PRO A 84 -2.77 -17.91 -15.96
C PRO A 84 -2.89 -17.36 -14.52
N PRO A 85 -3.07 -16.06 -14.36
CA PRO A 85 -3.22 -15.45 -13.03
C PRO A 85 -4.35 -16.19 -12.31
N THR A 86 -4.07 -16.63 -11.08
CA THR A 86 -5.06 -17.34 -10.24
C THR A 86 -6.36 -16.55 -10.24
N PRO A 87 -7.51 -17.16 -10.62
CA PRO A 87 -8.79 -16.48 -10.56
C PRO A 87 -9.04 -15.95 -9.14
N LEU A 88 -9.38 -14.67 -9.04
CA LEU A 88 -9.73 -14.09 -7.74
C LEU A 88 -11.08 -14.65 -7.29
N PRO A 89 -11.25 -14.96 -6.00
CA PRO A 89 -12.52 -15.41 -5.46
C PRO A 89 -13.55 -14.28 -5.46
N GLY A 90 -14.49 -14.32 -6.39
CA GLY A 90 -15.54 -13.30 -6.51
C GLY A 90 -15.02 -11.90 -6.87
N ARG A 91 -15.88 -10.91 -6.68
CA ARG A 91 -15.59 -9.50 -6.97
C ARG A 91 -14.71 -8.90 -5.85
N PRO A 92 -13.50 -8.41 -6.13
CA PRO A 92 -12.67 -7.77 -5.10
C PRO A 92 -13.35 -6.55 -4.51
N VAL A 93 -13.15 -6.32 -3.22
CA VAL A 93 -13.57 -5.10 -2.51
C VAL A 93 -12.33 -4.24 -2.31
N VAL A 94 -12.37 -2.99 -2.75
CA VAL A 94 -11.25 -2.05 -2.61
C VAL A 94 -11.71 -0.83 -1.83
N ILE A 95 -11.09 -0.57 -0.69
CA ILE A 95 -11.31 0.64 0.10
C ILE A 95 -10.29 1.68 -0.35
N THR A 96 -10.78 2.86 -0.74
CA THR A 96 -9.95 4.02 -1.05
C THR A 96 -10.61 5.32 -0.57
N GLY A 97 -9.94 6.43 -0.80
CA GLY A 97 -10.34 7.77 -0.39
C GLY A 97 -9.11 8.58 -0.03
N PRO A 98 -9.23 9.85 0.30
CA PRO A 98 -8.08 10.63 0.75
C PRO A 98 -7.36 9.94 1.92
N PRO A 99 -6.03 10.00 2.00
CA PRO A 99 -5.32 9.57 3.19
C PRO A 99 -5.95 10.20 4.43
N ARG A 100 -5.93 9.50 5.56
CA ARG A 100 -6.51 9.97 6.84
C ARG A 100 -8.04 10.11 6.86
N SER A 101 -8.73 9.46 5.95
CA SER A 101 -10.21 9.39 5.91
C SER A 101 -10.83 8.24 6.74
N GLY A 102 -10.04 7.54 7.58
CA GLY A 102 -10.53 6.41 8.37
C GLY A 102 -10.46 5.06 7.65
N SER A 103 -9.76 4.98 6.50
CA SER A 103 -9.65 3.77 5.69
C SER A 103 -9.04 2.58 6.45
N THR A 104 -8.04 2.80 7.30
CA THR A 104 -7.46 1.74 8.15
C THR A 104 -8.48 1.21 9.15
N PHE A 105 -9.25 2.08 9.78
CA PHE A 105 -10.29 1.69 10.73
C PHE A 105 -11.37 0.83 10.06
N LEU A 106 -11.90 1.29 8.91
CA LEU A 106 -12.88 0.54 8.14
C LEU A 106 -12.31 -0.79 7.64
N HIS A 107 -11.07 -0.78 7.12
CA HIS A 107 -10.39 -1.99 6.63
C HIS A 107 -10.28 -3.06 7.72
N THR A 108 -9.77 -2.67 8.89
CA THR A 108 -9.65 -3.57 10.04
C THR A 108 -11.02 -4.10 10.47
N LEU A 109 -12.03 -3.23 10.52
CA LEU A 109 -13.39 -3.62 10.92
C LEU A 109 -14.00 -4.64 9.95
N LEU A 110 -13.88 -4.41 8.64
CA LEU A 110 -14.42 -5.33 7.62
C LEU A 110 -13.61 -6.64 7.54
N ALA A 111 -12.30 -6.60 7.79
CA ALA A 111 -11.43 -7.78 7.76
C ALA A 111 -11.78 -8.86 8.81
N HIS A 112 -12.61 -8.53 9.80
CA HIS A 112 -13.13 -9.52 10.75
C HIS A 112 -14.24 -10.40 10.18
N HIS A 113 -14.77 -10.06 9.00
CA HIS A 113 -15.82 -10.87 8.38
C HIS A 113 -15.20 -12.10 7.68
N PRO A 114 -15.66 -13.34 7.97
CA PRO A 114 -15.08 -14.56 7.41
C PRO A 114 -15.22 -14.68 5.88
N GLY A 115 -16.16 -13.97 5.28
CA GLY A 115 -16.34 -13.86 3.84
C GLY A 115 -15.41 -12.87 3.14
N LEU A 116 -14.51 -12.18 3.89
CA LEU A 116 -13.52 -11.24 3.37
C LEU A 116 -12.12 -11.66 3.77
N HIS A 117 -11.17 -11.55 2.86
CA HIS A 117 -9.75 -11.79 3.11
C HIS A 117 -8.95 -10.53 2.81
N ALA A 118 -8.37 -9.92 3.83
CA ALA A 118 -7.45 -8.80 3.72
C ALA A 118 -6.01 -9.31 3.87
N PRO A 119 -5.13 -9.05 2.88
CA PRO A 119 -3.72 -9.41 3.00
C PRO A 119 -3.08 -8.71 4.20
N ARG A 120 -2.23 -9.44 4.91
CA ARG A 120 -1.52 -8.99 6.09
C ARG A 120 -0.24 -8.27 5.72
N LEU A 121 0.27 -7.40 6.59
CA LEU A 121 1.51 -6.66 6.33
C LEU A 121 2.66 -7.57 5.90
N TRP A 122 2.90 -8.67 6.62
CA TRP A 122 3.98 -9.60 6.27
C TRP A 122 3.80 -10.25 4.89
N GLU A 123 2.56 -10.52 4.46
CA GLU A 123 2.27 -11.06 3.13
C GLU A 123 2.52 -10.02 2.03
N LEU A 124 2.20 -8.76 2.31
CA LEU A 124 2.42 -7.65 1.38
C LEU A 124 3.90 -7.27 1.25
N MET A 125 4.68 -7.37 2.33
CA MET A 125 6.13 -7.17 2.31
C MET A 125 6.87 -8.35 1.65
N HIS A 126 6.32 -9.56 1.78
CA HIS A 126 6.88 -10.81 1.28
C HIS A 126 5.86 -11.57 0.43
N PRO A 127 5.42 -11.02 -0.71
CA PRO A 127 4.38 -11.64 -1.55
C PRO A 127 4.82 -13.01 -2.08
N LEU A 128 6.12 -13.25 -2.12
CA LEU A 128 6.73 -14.53 -2.46
C LEU A 128 7.57 -15.04 -1.29
N CYS A 129 7.55 -16.35 -1.10
CA CYS A 129 8.38 -16.99 -0.09
C CYS A 129 9.63 -17.57 -0.76
N PRO A 130 10.83 -17.14 -0.38
CA PRO A 130 12.04 -17.77 -0.86
C PRO A 130 12.10 -19.25 -0.46
N PRO A 131 12.75 -20.12 -1.25
CA PRO A 131 12.91 -21.54 -0.90
C PRO A 131 13.55 -21.72 0.47
N GLY A 132 12.99 -22.63 1.27
CA GLY A 132 13.49 -22.92 2.61
C GLY A 132 13.12 -21.90 3.69
N VAL A 133 12.44 -20.81 3.33
CA VAL A 133 11.96 -19.82 4.30
C VAL A 133 10.52 -20.14 4.71
N THR A 134 10.23 -20.12 5.99
CA THR A 134 8.90 -20.39 6.53
C THR A 134 8.09 -19.10 6.70
N ASP A 135 6.76 -19.20 6.72
CA ASP A 135 5.88 -18.07 7.04
C ASP A 135 6.21 -17.48 8.43
N SER A 136 6.54 -18.33 9.42
CA SER A 136 6.92 -17.84 10.76
C SER A 136 8.17 -16.96 10.73
N ALA A 137 9.16 -17.31 9.91
CA ALA A 137 10.37 -16.49 9.75
C ALA A 137 10.05 -15.13 9.10
N LEU A 138 9.15 -15.11 8.10
CA LEU A 138 8.72 -13.87 7.44
C LEU A 138 7.90 -12.98 8.39
N ILE A 139 7.02 -13.57 9.19
CA ILE A 139 6.26 -12.86 10.23
C ILE A 139 7.21 -12.22 11.24
N GLU A 140 8.22 -12.96 11.72
CA GLU A 140 9.17 -12.45 12.70
C GLU A 140 10.06 -11.33 12.10
N ALA A 141 10.52 -11.49 10.87
CA ALA A 141 11.24 -10.44 10.16
C ALA A 141 10.39 -9.16 10.03
N THR A 142 9.09 -9.31 9.77
CA THR A 142 8.16 -8.18 9.70
C THR A 142 7.91 -7.55 11.06
N ARG A 143 7.83 -8.33 12.14
CA ARG A 143 7.74 -7.80 13.52
C ARG A 143 8.97 -6.97 13.87
N HIS A 144 10.17 -7.45 13.53
CA HIS A 144 11.41 -6.69 13.70
C HIS A 144 11.38 -5.39 12.90
N HIS A 145 10.93 -5.42 11.63
CA HIS A 145 10.77 -4.22 10.81
C HIS A 145 9.83 -3.20 11.47
N VAL A 146 8.67 -3.62 11.93
CA VAL A 146 7.68 -2.74 12.61
C VAL A 146 8.26 -2.15 13.89
N THR A 147 8.99 -2.95 14.67
CA THR A 147 9.66 -2.50 15.90
C THR A 147 10.72 -1.44 15.58
N ALA A 148 11.58 -1.71 14.61
CA ALA A 148 12.62 -0.76 14.18
C ALA A 148 12.01 0.55 13.64
N TYR A 149 10.91 0.44 12.88
CA TYR A 149 10.18 1.61 12.37
C TYR A 149 9.70 2.52 13.49
N TYR A 150 9.05 1.96 14.52
CA TYR A 150 8.55 2.74 15.65
C TYR A 150 9.65 3.21 16.61
N THR A 151 10.78 2.52 16.67
CA THR A 151 11.96 3.00 17.40
C THR A 151 12.53 4.25 16.75
N ALA A 152 12.62 4.26 15.40
CA ALA A 152 13.10 5.40 14.64
C ALA A 152 12.11 6.57 14.57
N ALA A 153 10.80 6.30 14.72
CA ALA A 153 9.74 7.31 14.66
C ALA A 153 8.63 7.02 15.70
N PRO A 154 8.85 7.26 16.99
CA PRO A 154 7.91 6.88 18.06
C PRO A 154 6.50 7.45 17.89
N ALA A 155 6.37 8.69 17.39
CA ALA A 155 5.09 9.34 17.14
C ALA A 155 4.22 8.57 16.12
N MET A 156 4.84 7.76 15.25
CA MET A 156 4.10 6.98 14.25
C MET A 156 3.23 5.89 14.87
N ARG A 157 3.45 5.49 16.13
CA ARG A 157 2.56 4.55 16.84
C ARG A 157 1.14 5.09 16.96
N ASP A 158 1.00 6.42 17.13
CA ASP A 158 -0.29 7.09 17.27
C ASP A 158 -0.86 7.55 15.93
N ILE A 159 -0.01 7.71 14.92
CA ILE A 159 -0.38 8.24 13.61
C ILE A 159 -0.79 7.11 12.65
N HIS A 160 -0.01 6.04 12.59
CA HIS A 160 -0.22 4.90 11.67
C HIS A 160 0.14 3.59 12.38
N LEU A 161 -0.89 2.89 12.84
CA LEU A 161 -0.72 1.60 13.49
C LEU A 161 -0.45 0.51 12.46
N MET A 162 0.67 -0.20 12.63
CA MET A 162 1.04 -1.37 11.84
C MET A 162 1.23 -2.58 12.76
N ALA A 163 0.81 -3.75 12.29
CA ALA A 163 1.08 -5.02 12.93
C ALA A 163 1.45 -6.06 11.84
N ALA A 164 2.46 -6.88 12.10
CA ALA A 164 2.92 -7.86 11.11
C ALA A 164 1.79 -8.75 10.57
N GLU A 165 0.89 -9.18 11.45
CA GLU A 165 -0.24 -10.04 11.11
C GLU A 165 -1.57 -9.28 10.96
N GLY A 166 -1.54 -7.95 11.02
CA GLY A 166 -2.70 -7.09 10.77
C GLY A 166 -2.92 -6.85 9.27
N PRO A 167 -4.16 -6.54 8.87
CA PRO A 167 -4.46 -6.12 7.51
C PRO A 167 -3.77 -4.78 7.21
N GLU A 168 -3.15 -4.65 6.01
CA GLU A 168 -2.38 -3.46 5.66
C GLU A 168 -2.61 -3.00 4.23
N GLU A 169 -2.05 -1.84 3.87
CA GLU A 169 -2.19 -1.22 2.56
C GLU A 169 -1.50 -2.02 1.46
N CYS A 170 -2.20 -2.30 0.37
CA CYS A 170 -1.63 -3.04 -0.74
C CYS A 170 -0.59 -2.24 -1.55
N GLU A 171 -0.34 -0.98 -1.19
CA GLU A 171 0.71 -0.13 -1.76
C GLU A 171 2.12 -0.75 -1.65
N TYR A 172 2.36 -1.60 -0.65
CA TYR A 172 3.64 -2.33 -0.55
C TYR A 172 3.98 -3.10 -1.82
N LEU A 173 2.98 -3.63 -2.52
CA LEU A 173 3.16 -4.38 -3.76
C LEU A 173 3.58 -3.49 -4.93
N MET A 174 3.23 -2.19 -4.91
CA MET A 174 3.61 -1.22 -5.93
C MET A 174 5.12 -0.90 -5.88
N THR A 175 5.78 -1.14 -4.74
CA THR A 175 7.23 -0.95 -4.60
C THR A 175 8.01 -1.83 -5.58
N THR A 176 7.51 -3.03 -5.90
CA THR A 176 8.12 -3.97 -6.86
C THR A 176 8.19 -3.39 -8.29
N ALA A 177 7.29 -2.47 -8.62
CA ALA A 177 7.33 -1.73 -9.89
C ALA A 177 8.06 -0.40 -9.77
N PHE A 178 8.51 0.00 -8.59
CA PHE A 178 9.07 1.33 -8.27
C PHE A 178 8.09 2.49 -8.54
N HIS A 179 6.81 2.21 -8.64
CA HIS A 179 5.72 3.19 -8.76
C HIS A 179 4.95 3.30 -7.44
N ASN A 180 5.65 3.68 -6.37
CA ASN A 180 5.11 3.69 -5.01
C ASN A 180 4.93 5.12 -4.52
N THR A 181 3.66 5.54 -4.34
CA THR A 181 3.32 6.88 -3.89
C THR A 181 3.69 7.13 -2.43
N VAL A 182 3.71 6.08 -1.58
CA VAL A 182 4.15 6.22 -0.19
C VAL A 182 5.63 6.62 -0.15
N LEU A 183 6.48 6.04 -0.99
CA LEU A 183 7.88 6.47 -1.08
C LEU A 183 7.99 7.89 -1.66
N GLY A 184 7.29 8.18 -2.75
CA GLY A 184 7.39 9.43 -3.48
C GLY A 184 6.75 10.63 -2.79
N LEU A 185 5.52 10.48 -2.29
CA LEU A 185 4.77 11.60 -1.71
C LEU A 185 4.97 11.74 -0.21
N PHE A 186 5.05 10.64 0.52
CA PHE A 186 5.01 10.71 1.99
C PHE A 186 6.34 10.39 2.65
N GLY A 187 7.02 9.33 2.19
CA GLY A 187 8.17 8.76 2.89
C GLY A 187 9.46 9.54 2.73
N TYR A 188 9.72 10.08 1.56
CA TYR A 188 10.94 10.80 1.21
C TYR A 188 10.63 12.16 0.57
N ARG A 189 11.58 13.09 0.66
CA ARG A 189 11.53 14.34 -0.08
C ARG A 189 12.11 14.12 -1.47
N VAL A 190 11.29 13.79 -2.44
CA VAL A 190 11.67 13.50 -3.82
C VAL A 190 10.67 14.15 -4.79
N PRO A 191 10.56 15.50 -4.80
CA PRO A 191 9.52 16.20 -5.55
C PRO A 191 9.56 15.90 -7.06
N SER A 192 10.74 15.80 -7.68
CA SER A 192 10.84 15.50 -9.11
C SER A 192 10.28 14.11 -9.46
N TYR A 193 10.60 13.11 -8.65
CA TYR A 193 10.04 11.78 -8.81
C TYR A 193 8.53 11.75 -8.51
N ALA A 194 8.07 12.46 -7.49
CA ALA A 194 6.65 12.52 -7.12
C ALA A 194 5.79 13.14 -8.25
N ASP A 195 6.25 14.25 -8.82
CA ASP A 195 5.57 14.92 -9.93
C ASP A 195 5.53 14.03 -11.18
N TRP A 196 6.65 13.40 -11.51
CA TRP A 196 6.72 12.43 -12.60
C TRP A 196 5.76 11.24 -12.37
N LEU A 197 5.78 10.65 -11.18
CA LEU A 197 4.96 9.48 -10.84
C LEU A 197 3.46 9.74 -11.03
N LEU A 198 2.98 10.91 -10.63
CA LEU A 198 1.55 11.26 -10.72
C LEU A 198 1.03 11.34 -12.16
N GLU A 199 1.91 11.45 -13.17
CA GLU A 199 1.58 11.53 -14.60
C GLU A 199 1.82 10.21 -15.34
N GLN A 200 2.27 9.14 -14.67
CA GLN A 200 2.60 7.88 -15.33
C GLN A 200 1.40 6.98 -15.60
N ASP A 201 1.50 6.20 -16.67
CA ASP A 201 0.65 5.03 -16.91
C ASP A 201 1.10 3.88 -15.99
N LEU A 202 0.27 3.53 -15.02
CA LEU A 202 0.53 2.46 -14.07
C LEU A 202 -0.09 1.11 -14.47
N THR A 203 -0.48 0.92 -15.73
CA THR A 203 -1.10 -0.33 -16.20
C THR A 203 -0.23 -1.55 -15.88
N ASN A 204 1.07 -1.50 -16.19
CA ASN A 204 1.99 -2.61 -15.89
C ASN A 204 2.22 -2.79 -14.39
N ALA A 205 2.29 -1.71 -13.63
CA ALA A 205 2.44 -1.76 -12.17
C ALA A 205 1.22 -2.44 -11.51
N TYR A 206 0.00 -2.13 -11.95
CA TYR A 206 -1.21 -2.78 -11.45
C TYR A 206 -1.38 -4.23 -11.92
N ARG A 207 -0.90 -4.58 -13.13
CA ARG A 207 -0.81 -5.99 -13.54
C ARG A 207 0.13 -6.77 -12.61
N LEU A 208 1.27 -6.20 -12.28
CA LEU A 208 2.23 -6.79 -11.34
C LEU A 208 1.64 -6.89 -9.92
N HIS A 209 0.94 -5.84 -9.47
CA HIS A 209 0.20 -5.86 -8.21
C HIS A 209 -0.78 -7.05 -8.15
N ARG A 210 -1.63 -7.21 -9.18
CA ARG A 210 -2.58 -8.33 -9.25
C ARG A 210 -1.88 -9.69 -9.26
N ARG A 211 -0.75 -9.82 -9.97
CA ARG A 211 0.04 -11.05 -9.98
C ARG A 211 0.56 -11.39 -8.59
N GLN A 212 1.08 -10.42 -7.85
CA GLN A 212 1.54 -10.61 -6.47
C GLN A 212 0.40 -10.99 -5.51
N ILE A 213 -0.77 -10.38 -5.65
CA ILE A 213 -1.98 -10.80 -4.92
C ILE A 213 -2.30 -12.27 -5.23
N GLY A 214 -2.22 -12.68 -6.49
CA GLY A 214 -2.40 -14.09 -6.88
C GLY A 214 -1.43 -15.03 -6.17
N THR A 215 -0.17 -14.66 -6.02
CA THR A 215 0.83 -15.48 -5.28
C THR A 215 0.53 -15.55 -3.78
N ILE A 216 0.08 -14.44 -3.18
CA ILE A 216 -0.35 -14.42 -1.76
C ILE A 216 -1.52 -15.37 -1.55
N LEU A 217 -2.56 -15.29 -2.38
CA LEU A 217 -3.76 -16.13 -2.28
C LEU A 217 -3.46 -17.61 -2.52
N ALA A 218 -2.57 -17.93 -3.47
CA ALA A 218 -2.16 -19.31 -3.74
C ALA A 218 -1.50 -20.00 -2.53
N ARG A 219 -0.84 -19.22 -1.66
CA ARG A 219 -0.27 -19.71 -0.38
C ARG A 219 -1.32 -19.84 0.72
N ARG A 220 -2.56 -19.39 0.49
CA ARG A 220 -3.67 -19.33 1.46
C ARG A 220 -4.92 -19.98 0.89
N PRO A 221 -5.00 -21.33 0.78
CA PRO A 221 -6.17 -21.99 0.18
C PRO A 221 -7.50 -21.59 0.85
N ALA A 222 -7.50 -21.30 2.15
CA ALA A 222 -8.70 -20.82 2.85
C ALA A 222 -9.13 -19.42 2.38
N ALA A 223 -8.19 -18.56 1.97
CA ALA A 223 -8.48 -17.23 1.44
C ALA A 223 -9.19 -17.27 0.08
N LEU A 224 -9.00 -18.34 -0.69
CA LEU A 224 -9.70 -18.54 -1.96
C LEU A 224 -11.22 -18.78 -1.81
N ARG A 225 -11.72 -18.93 -0.59
CA ARG A 225 -13.15 -19.04 -0.28
C ARG A 225 -13.78 -17.71 0.13
N ALA A 226 -12.97 -16.68 0.34
CA ALA A 226 -13.38 -15.35 0.77
C ALA A 226 -13.08 -14.31 -0.31
N ARG A 227 -13.90 -13.27 -0.40
CA ARG A 227 -13.65 -12.17 -1.34
C ARG A 227 -12.42 -11.38 -0.89
N LEU A 228 -11.56 -11.01 -1.84
CA LEU A 228 -10.40 -10.19 -1.58
C LEU A 228 -10.84 -8.79 -1.11
N LEU A 229 -10.29 -8.34 0.02
CA LEU A 229 -10.47 -7.00 0.57
C LEU A 229 -9.12 -6.27 0.55
N LEU A 230 -9.01 -5.26 -0.29
CA LEU A 230 -7.83 -4.40 -0.40
C LEU A 230 -8.12 -3.02 0.18
N LYS A 231 -7.08 -2.35 0.65
CA LYS A 231 -7.15 -0.96 1.06
C LYS A 231 -5.89 -0.22 0.64
N CYS A 232 -6.05 0.91 -0.04
CA CYS A 232 -4.98 1.86 -0.25
C CYS A 232 -5.53 3.24 -0.61
N PRO A 233 -5.20 4.29 0.15
CA PRO A 233 -5.54 5.67 -0.21
C PRO A 233 -4.94 6.10 -1.55
N SER A 234 -3.76 5.61 -1.90
CA SER A 234 -3.07 5.99 -3.14
C SER A 234 -3.79 5.59 -4.42
N HIS A 235 -4.78 4.72 -4.36
CA HIS A 235 -5.57 4.37 -5.53
C HIS A 235 -6.34 5.55 -6.11
N ILE A 236 -6.61 6.62 -5.34
CA ILE A 236 -7.32 7.80 -5.83
C ILE A 236 -6.66 8.45 -7.05
N TRP A 237 -5.34 8.31 -7.20
CA TRP A 237 -4.61 8.86 -8.33
C TRP A 237 -4.67 7.98 -9.59
N TYR A 238 -5.02 6.68 -9.45
CA TYR A 238 -4.83 5.67 -10.50
C TYR A 238 -6.02 4.72 -10.68
N LEU A 239 -7.23 5.17 -10.37
CA LEU A 239 -8.46 4.34 -10.42
C LEU A 239 -8.73 3.67 -11.77
N PRO A 240 -8.48 4.30 -12.93
CA PRO A 240 -8.62 3.61 -14.22
C PRO A 240 -7.69 2.40 -14.36
N HIS A 241 -6.44 2.50 -13.90
CA HIS A 241 -5.47 1.41 -13.96
C HIS A 241 -5.82 0.28 -12.97
N LEU A 242 -6.31 0.65 -11.77
CA LEU A 242 -6.84 -0.30 -10.81
C LEU A 242 -8.04 -1.06 -11.38
N ALA A 243 -9.01 -0.36 -11.99
CA ALA A 243 -10.20 -0.98 -12.59
C ALA A 243 -9.83 -1.88 -13.78
N ALA A 244 -8.84 -1.50 -14.60
CA ALA A 244 -8.34 -2.34 -15.68
C ALA A 244 -7.69 -3.65 -15.16
N ALA A 245 -7.02 -3.59 -14.01
CA ALA A 245 -6.45 -4.78 -13.37
C ALA A 245 -7.50 -5.62 -12.63
N TYR A 246 -8.57 -5.01 -12.13
CA TYR A 246 -9.65 -5.62 -11.36
C TYR A 246 -11.03 -5.23 -11.92
N PRO A 247 -11.43 -5.75 -13.09
CA PRO A 247 -12.56 -5.23 -13.86
C PRO A 247 -13.91 -5.29 -13.13
N ASP A 248 -14.09 -6.25 -12.21
CA ASP A 248 -15.35 -6.43 -11.48
C ASP A 248 -15.25 -5.98 -10.01
N LEU A 249 -14.46 -4.94 -9.72
CA LEU A 249 -14.26 -4.51 -8.34
C LEU A 249 -15.49 -3.80 -7.74
N THR A 250 -15.63 -3.93 -6.41
CA THR A 250 -16.48 -3.05 -5.60
C THR A 250 -15.59 -2.00 -4.94
N LEU A 251 -15.76 -0.73 -5.31
CA LEU A 251 -15.02 0.40 -4.77
C LEU A 251 -15.77 1.01 -3.59
N ILE A 252 -15.23 0.93 -2.40
CA ILE A 252 -15.70 1.66 -1.22
C ILE A 252 -14.90 2.95 -1.13
N GLU A 253 -15.56 4.09 -1.37
CA GLU A 253 -14.98 5.42 -1.28
C GLU A 253 -15.22 6.00 0.11
N LEU A 254 -14.16 6.29 0.86
CA LEU A 254 -14.25 7.08 2.07
C LEU A 254 -14.20 8.57 1.76
N ARG A 255 -15.15 9.32 2.32
CA ARG A 255 -15.26 10.77 2.18
C ARG A 255 -14.99 11.45 3.50
N ARG A 256 -14.15 12.46 3.50
CA ARG A 256 -13.83 13.29 4.65
C ARG A 256 -13.57 14.72 4.21
N ASP A 257 -13.83 15.69 5.09
CA ASP A 257 -13.47 17.10 4.84
C ASP A 257 -12.00 17.19 4.39
N PRO A 258 -11.73 17.73 3.18
CA PRO A 258 -10.39 17.79 2.62
C PRO A 258 -9.39 18.56 3.51
N ARG A 259 -9.83 19.60 4.22
CA ARG A 259 -8.96 20.42 5.09
C ARG A 259 -8.39 19.58 6.23
N HIS A 260 -9.23 18.80 6.90
CA HIS A 260 -8.81 17.90 7.96
C HIS A 260 -7.92 16.75 7.43
N ALA A 261 -8.27 16.17 6.28
CA ALA A 261 -7.50 15.12 5.66
C ALA A 261 -6.10 15.62 5.25
N THR A 262 -6.01 16.81 4.63
CA THR A 262 -4.74 17.41 4.18
C THR A 262 -3.82 17.72 5.36
N ALA A 263 -4.29 18.43 6.37
CA ALA A 263 -3.47 18.78 7.54
C ALA A 263 -2.94 17.53 8.27
N SER A 264 -3.79 16.49 8.43
CA SER A 264 -3.41 15.23 9.02
C SER A 264 -2.39 14.46 8.18
N THR A 265 -2.50 14.53 6.85
CA THR A 265 -1.55 13.90 5.92
C THR A 265 -0.21 14.61 5.94
N CYS A 266 -0.19 15.96 6.01
CA CYS A 266 1.04 16.73 6.17
C CYS A 266 1.79 16.34 7.44
N SER A 267 1.08 16.19 8.54
CA SER A 267 1.66 15.78 9.81
C SER A 267 2.27 14.36 9.74
N LEU A 268 1.56 13.39 9.16
CA LEU A 268 2.09 12.04 8.90
C LEU A 268 3.38 12.12 8.05
N THR A 269 3.34 12.89 6.96
CA THR A 269 4.48 13.09 6.04
C THR A 269 5.68 13.69 6.75
N LEU A 270 5.47 14.68 7.61
CA LEU A 270 6.53 15.32 8.39
C LEU A 270 7.27 14.30 9.28
N HIS A 271 6.53 13.47 10.01
CA HIS A 271 7.10 12.44 10.87
C HIS A 271 7.79 11.33 10.05
N ALA A 272 7.21 10.92 8.94
CA ALA A 272 7.81 9.93 8.05
C ALA A 272 9.13 10.41 7.42
N ARG A 273 9.21 11.71 7.05
CA ARG A 273 10.44 12.29 6.46
C ARG A 273 11.49 12.60 7.52
N ARG A 274 11.12 13.07 8.72
CA ARG A 274 12.08 13.41 9.79
C ARG A 274 12.96 12.24 10.23
N LYS A 275 12.45 11.02 10.21
CA LYS A 275 13.29 9.85 10.53
C LYS A 275 14.37 9.57 9.47
N ARG A 276 14.20 10.06 8.24
CA ARG A 276 15.03 9.74 7.06
C ARG A 276 15.89 10.89 6.59
N SER A 277 15.60 12.12 7.01
CA SER A 277 16.25 13.33 6.54
C SER A 277 16.53 14.28 7.70
N ASP A 278 17.71 14.91 7.67
CA ASP A 278 18.11 15.91 8.67
C ASP A 278 17.41 17.26 8.47
N ARG A 279 16.78 17.47 7.32
CA ARG A 279 16.08 18.72 6.97
C ARG A 279 14.72 18.44 6.36
N THR A 280 13.69 18.93 7.02
CA THR A 280 12.31 18.88 6.55
C THR A 280 11.70 20.27 6.68
N ASP A 281 11.02 20.73 5.64
CA ASP A 281 10.27 21.99 5.63
C ASP A 281 8.77 21.69 5.67
N PRO A 282 8.06 22.04 6.77
CA PRO A 282 6.62 21.80 6.87
C PRO A 282 5.80 22.52 5.80
N HIS A 283 6.19 23.73 5.41
CA HIS A 283 5.48 24.51 4.39
C HIS A 283 5.66 23.91 2.98
N GLU A 284 6.84 23.36 2.67
CA GLU A 284 7.05 22.59 1.43
C GLU A 284 6.15 21.36 1.42
N ILE A 285 6.07 20.63 2.55
CA ILE A 285 5.18 19.48 2.69
C ILE A 285 3.73 19.91 2.47
N GLY A 286 3.29 21.02 3.07
CA GLY A 286 1.95 21.56 2.91
C GLY A 286 1.59 21.78 1.44
N ARG A 287 2.43 22.50 0.71
CA ARG A 287 2.23 22.76 -0.74
C ARG A 287 2.20 21.50 -1.57
N GLN A 288 3.11 20.57 -1.32
CA GLN A 288 3.20 19.32 -2.07
C GLN A 288 1.98 18.42 -1.82
N ILE A 289 1.60 18.24 -0.56
CA ILE A 289 0.49 17.37 -0.18
C ILE A 289 -0.85 17.95 -0.62
N ASP A 290 -1.08 19.27 -0.44
CA ASP A 290 -2.32 19.91 -0.89
C ASP A 290 -2.51 19.76 -2.41
N ARG A 291 -1.45 20.03 -3.20
CA ARG A 291 -1.50 19.84 -4.66
C ARG A 291 -1.82 18.39 -5.04
N ALA A 292 -1.12 17.42 -4.44
CA ALA A 292 -1.33 16.02 -4.75
C ALA A 292 -2.74 15.54 -4.36
N LEU A 293 -3.25 15.94 -3.19
CA LEU A 293 -4.60 15.55 -2.76
C LEU A 293 -5.70 16.21 -3.57
N ARG A 294 -5.53 17.46 -4.01
CA ARG A 294 -6.47 18.11 -4.95
C ARG A 294 -6.55 17.35 -6.27
N LEU A 295 -5.39 16.96 -6.82
CA LEU A 295 -5.34 16.14 -8.03
C LEU A 295 -6.03 14.79 -7.82
N GLY A 296 -5.75 14.11 -6.69
CA GLY A 296 -6.38 12.84 -6.35
C GLY A 296 -7.89 12.96 -6.20
N ALA A 297 -8.37 14.02 -5.53
CA ALA A 297 -9.79 14.29 -5.37
C ALA A 297 -10.50 14.53 -6.73
N ALA A 298 -9.86 15.28 -7.62
CA ALA A 298 -10.39 15.53 -8.96
C ALA A 298 -10.49 14.23 -9.78
N ARG A 299 -9.43 13.40 -9.75
CA ARG A 299 -9.40 12.09 -10.44
C ARG A 299 -10.42 11.11 -9.86
N LEU A 300 -10.55 11.05 -8.53
CA LEU A 300 -11.55 10.23 -7.84
C LEU A 300 -12.97 10.66 -8.21
N SER A 301 -13.26 11.96 -8.17
CA SER A 301 -14.58 12.52 -8.53
C SER A 301 -14.94 12.21 -9.99
N ALA A 302 -13.99 12.41 -10.92
CA ALA A 302 -14.21 12.09 -12.32
C ALA A 302 -14.50 10.59 -12.55
N PHE A 303 -13.75 9.71 -11.87
CA PHE A 303 -13.95 8.27 -11.97
C PHE A 303 -15.30 7.81 -11.38
N THR A 304 -15.70 8.34 -10.22
CA THR A 304 -16.93 7.93 -9.53
C THR A 304 -18.20 8.54 -10.14
N ALA A 305 -18.07 9.63 -10.90
CA ALA A 305 -19.17 10.20 -11.68
C ALA A 305 -19.57 9.31 -12.88
N ALA A 306 -18.61 8.58 -13.46
CA ALA A 306 -18.84 7.68 -14.59
C ALA A 306 -17.96 6.40 -14.44
N PRO A 307 -18.28 5.52 -13.47
CA PRO A 307 -17.49 4.32 -13.24
C PRO A 307 -17.57 3.39 -14.46
N PRO A 308 -16.47 2.73 -14.84
CA PRO A 308 -16.49 1.80 -15.96
C PRO A 308 -17.40 0.59 -15.67
N PRO A 309 -17.91 -0.10 -16.72
CA PRO A 309 -18.69 -1.31 -16.56
C PRO A 309 -18.00 -2.34 -15.64
N GLY A 310 -18.78 -2.99 -14.79
CA GLY A 310 -18.27 -3.96 -13.80
C GLY A 310 -17.88 -3.33 -12.45
N VAL A 311 -17.58 -2.04 -12.38
CA VAL A 311 -17.26 -1.36 -11.12
C VAL A 311 -18.54 -0.97 -10.37
N THR A 312 -18.65 -1.42 -9.13
CA THR A 312 -19.70 -0.96 -8.20
C THR A 312 -19.09 0.06 -7.24
N HIS A 313 -19.70 1.24 -7.11
CA HIS A 313 -19.23 2.31 -6.24
C HIS A 313 -20.12 2.44 -4.99
N ILE A 314 -19.51 2.46 -3.81
CA ILE A 314 -20.19 2.60 -2.52
C ILE A 314 -19.53 3.74 -1.72
N PRO A 315 -20.16 4.91 -1.59
CA PRO A 315 -19.63 5.99 -0.76
C PRO A 315 -19.87 5.73 0.74
N VAL A 316 -18.94 6.13 1.58
CA VAL A 316 -18.98 6.06 3.04
C VAL A 316 -18.43 7.36 3.62
N ASP A 317 -19.26 8.09 4.34
CA ASP A 317 -18.83 9.30 5.02
C ASP A 317 -18.09 8.98 6.32
N TYR A 318 -16.99 9.70 6.54
CA TYR A 318 -16.14 9.55 7.73
C TYR A 318 -16.94 9.76 9.03
N ASP A 319 -17.81 10.76 9.06
CA ASP A 319 -18.61 11.08 10.25
C ASP A 319 -19.61 9.97 10.59
N ASP A 320 -20.21 9.34 9.60
CA ASP A 320 -21.08 8.18 9.80
C ASP A 320 -20.28 6.96 10.28
N LEU A 321 -19.10 6.74 9.71
CA LEU A 321 -18.21 5.66 10.14
C LEU A 321 -17.79 5.82 11.62
N VAL A 322 -17.48 7.04 12.05
CA VAL A 322 -17.04 7.30 13.43
C VAL A 322 -18.20 7.28 14.41
N ARG A 323 -19.36 7.84 14.01
CA ARG A 323 -20.56 7.93 14.85
C ARG A 323 -21.22 6.57 15.07
N ALA A 324 -21.30 5.75 14.02
CA ALA A 324 -22.02 4.49 14.03
C ALA A 324 -21.27 3.36 13.31
N PRO A 325 -20.05 2.98 13.79
CA PRO A 325 -19.16 2.04 13.06
C PRO A 325 -19.80 0.66 12.87
N ALA A 326 -20.54 0.14 13.87
CA ALA A 326 -21.21 -1.15 13.76
C ALA A 326 -22.33 -1.12 12.70
N ALA A 327 -23.15 -0.07 12.67
CA ALA A 327 -24.20 0.08 11.68
C ALA A 327 -23.62 0.27 10.27
N THR A 328 -22.54 1.05 10.13
CA THR A 328 -21.82 1.22 8.87
C THR A 328 -21.29 -0.11 8.34
N ALA A 329 -20.64 -0.93 9.20
CA ALA A 329 -20.17 -2.24 8.82
C ALA A 329 -21.31 -3.17 8.38
N GLN A 330 -22.42 -3.23 9.13
CA GLN A 330 -23.58 -4.05 8.78
C GLN A 330 -24.19 -3.65 7.44
N ARG A 331 -24.36 -2.34 7.21
CA ARG A 331 -24.82 -1.81 5.91
C ARG A 331 -23.90 -2.25 4.77
N LEU A 332 -22.57 -2.18 4.98
CA LEU A 332 -21.63 -2.60 3.98
C LEU A 332 -21.67 -4.10 3.72
N PHE A 333 -21.79 -4.95 4.75
CA PHE A 333 -21.96 -6.38 4.55
C PHE A 333 -23.19 -6.70 3.72
N THR A 334 -24.32 -6.04 3.98
CA THR A 334 -25.56 -6.17 3.18
C THR A 334 -25.31 -5.77 1.72
N LEU A 335 -24.69 -4.61 1.47
CA LEU A 335 -24.38 -4.12 0.12
C LEU A 335 -23.38 -5.03 -0.63
N LEU A 336 -22.52 -5.71 0.11
CA LEU A 336 -21.60 -6.70 -0.42
C LEU A 336 -22.22 -8.09 -0.62
N GLY A 337 -23.49 -8.28 -0.25
CA GLY A 337 -24.15 -9.60 -0.31
C GLY A 337 -23.59 -10.58 0.72
N LEU A 338 -23.05 -10.08 1.83
CA LEU A 338 -22.50 -10.89 2.93
C LEU A 338 -23.49 -10.92 4.11
N PRO A 339 -23.57 -12.03 4.86
CA PRO A 339 -24.36 -12.07 6.08
C PRO A 339 -23.80 -11.07 7.10
N GLY A 340 -24.68 -10.46 7.89
CA GLY A 340 -24.25 -9.55 8.96
C GLY A 340 -23.46 -10.29 10.06
N LEU A 341 -22.53 -9.61 10.69
CA LEU A 341 -21.85 -10.13 11.90
C LEU A 341 -22.75 -9.97 13.14
N PRO A 342 -22.70 -10.93 14.09
CA PRO A 342 -23.40 -10.76 15.36
C PRO A 342 -22.98 -9.46 16.06
N PRO A 343 -23.92 -8.69 16.64
CA PRO A 343 -23.61 -7.43 17.32
C PRO A 343 -22.55 -7.56 18.42
N ALA A 344 -22.53 -8.68 19.14
CA ALA A 344 -21.52 -8.97 20.15
C ALA A 344 -20.10 -9.08 19.57
N THR A 345 -19.96 -9.65 18.37
CA THR A 345 -18.68 -9.74 17.65
C THR A 345 -18.18 -8.35 17.27
N LEU A 346 -19.03 -7.52 16.65
CA LEU A 346 -18.65 -6.15 16.30
C LEU A 346 -18.31 -5.31 17.53
N ARG A 347 -19.10 -5.40 18.63
CA ARG A 347 -18.75 -4.71 19.88
C ARG A 347 -17.40 -5.13 20.44
N ARG A 348 -17.04 -6.41 20.43
CA ARG A 348 -15.74 -6.90 20.87
C ARG A 348 -14.59 -6.30 20.07
N HIS A 349 -14.73 -6.19 18.76
CA HIS A 349 -13.72 -5.58 17.89
C HIS A 349 -13.61 -4.06 18.10
N LEU A 350 -14.74 -3.38 18.29
CA LEU A 350 -14.77 -1.95 18.56
C LEU A 350 -14.28 -1.57 19.96
N ALA A 351 -14.37 -2.50 20.93
CA ALA A 351 -13.86 -2.30 22.29
C ALA A 351 -12.33 -2.44 22.39
N GLN A 352 -11.66 -2.97 21.36
CA GLN A 352 -10.19 -2.98 21.36
C GLN A 352 -9.68 -1.53 21.31
N PRO A 353 -8.75 -1.16 22.22
CA PRO A 353 -8.25 0.19 22.25
C PRO A 353 -7.55 0.51 20.92
N ALA A 354 -8.17 1.37 20.12
CA ALA A 354 -7.42 2.05 19.09
C ALA A 354 -6.33 2.89 19.78
N PRO A 355 -5.12 2.96 19.25
CA PRO A 355 -4.12 3.87 19.77
C PRO A 355 -4.71 5.28 19.72
N ARG A 356 -5.08 5.80 20.88
CA ARG A 356 -5.63 7.15 21.04
C ARG A 356 -4.53 8.09 21.51
N GLY A 357 -3.43 8.14 20.77
CA GLY A 357 -2.51 9.24 20.92
C GLY A 357 -3.21 10.52 20.49
N ARG A 358 -3.18 11.55 21.31
CA ARG A 358 -3.55 12.91 20.91
C ARG A 358 -2.46 13.45 20.01
N HIS A 359 -2.44 13.03 18.74
CA HIS A 359 -1.58 13.67 17.78
C HIS A 359 -2.16 15.05 17.44
N VAL A 360 -1.50 16.12 17.94
CA VAL A 360 -1.93 17.49 17.75
C VAL A 360 -1.18 18.08 16.54
N TYR A 361 -1.90 18.66 15.62
CA TYR A 361 -1.38 19.37 14.46
C TYR A 361 -2.37 20.45 14.03
N SER A 362 -1.87 21.50 13.39
CA SER A 362 -2.67 22.56 12.78
C SER A 362 -2.36 22.67 11.29
N GLY A 363 -3.33 23.06 10.47
CA GLY A 363 -3.09 23.38 9.07
C GLY A 363 -2.09 24.54 8.91
N ALA A 364 -2.11 25.49 9.84
CA ALA A 364 -1.20 26.65 9.87
C ALA A 364 0.28 26.21 9.98
N ASP A 365 0.58 25.09 10.67
CA ASP A 365 1.95 24.56 10.79
C ASP A 365 2.55 24.20 9.42
N PHE A 366 1.71 23.99 8.43
CA PHE A 366 2.05 23.59 7.07
C PHE A 366 1.77 24.69 6.04
N GLY A 367 1.42 25.92 6.48
CA GLY A 367 1.07 27.03 5.61
C GLY A 367 -0.25 26.80 4.83
N LEU A 368 -1.13 25.92 5.31
CA LEU A 368 -2.45 25.73 4.74
C LEU A 368 -3.39 26.82 5.24
N THR A 369 -4.06 27.49 4.32
CA THR A 369 -5.12 28.47 4.65
C THR A 369 -6.35 27.77 5.20
N PRO A 370 -7.10 28.39 6.14
CA PRO A 370 -8.34 27.86 6.72
C PRO A 370 -9.42 27.51 5.70
#